data_d610998d0fec3f2158d648d3163ebd23
#
_entry.id   d610998d0fec3f2158d648d3163ebd23
#
_cell.length_a   1.000
_cell.length_b   1.000
_cell.length_c   1.000
_cell.angle_alpha   90.00
_cell.angle_beta   90.00
_cell.angle_gamma   90.00
#
_symmetry.space_group_name_H-M   'P 1'
#
loop_
_entity.id
_entity.type
_entity.pdbx_description
1 polymer ?
#
loop_
_entity_poly.entity_id
_entity_poly.type
_entity_poly.pdbx_seq_one_letter_code
_entity_poly.pdbx_strand_id
1 'polypeptide(L)'
;MIKKAVVLTSIFCVLLSVLCACKGKDDEKSSEETTQATLPPPYTTVVDGEPMTAQKLGSSDKDYEVGCYDENGRGTRFEYYKDGKLSYYYVSSDFDETGNESVQTYFNADGKLLASIKDGQFYDADGKVISEYQMEEFLKKYK
;
A
#
# COMPACT_ATOMS: atom_id res chain seq x y z
N MET A 1 -39.00 26.86 -17.46
CA MET A 1 -39.62 26.25 -16.27
C MET A 1 -40.15 24.87 -16.62
N ILE A 2 -39.42 23.82 -16.38
CA ILE A 2 -39.98 22.45 -16.33
C ILE A 2 -39.07 21.65 -15.37
N LYS A 3 -39.62 21.31 -14.20
CA LYS A 3 -39.02 20.45 -13.19
C LYS A 3 -39.20 19.00 -13.65
N LYS A 4 -38.10 18.25 -13.76
CA LYS A 4 -38.18 16.79 -13.92
C LYS A 4 -37.80 16.12 -12.59
N ALA A 5 -38.79 15.50 -11.99
CA ALA A 5 -38.64 14.63 -10.85
C ALA A 5 -37.96 13.32 -11.29
N VAL A 6 -36.94 12.87 -10.54
CA VAL A 6 -36.33 11.54 -10.69
C VAL A 6 -36.96 10.64 -9.66
N VAL A 7 -37.63 9.59 -10.16
CA VAL A 7 -38.26 8.54 -9.37
C VAL A 7 -37.20 7.54 -8.95
N LEU A 8 -37.06 7.36 -7.65
CA LEU A 8 -36.20 6.34 -7.04
C LEU A 8 -36.97 5.01 -7.02
N THR A 9 -36.54 4.05 -7.82
CA THR A 9 -37.13 2.71 -7.81
C THR A 9 -36.29 1.79 -6.93
N SER A 10 -36.80 1.52 -5.75
CA SER A 10 -36.24 0.54 -4.80
C SER A 10 -36.66 -0.87 -5.23
N ILE A 11 -35.69 -1.71 -5.61
CA ILE A 11 -35.94 -3.12 -5.88
C ILE A 11 -35.56 -3.90 -4.64
N PHE A 12 -36.58 -4.38 -3.95
CA PHE A 12 -36.49 -5.28 -2.80
C PHE A 12 -36.50 -6.72 -3.32
N CYS A 13 -35.32 -7.37 -3.35
CA CYS A 13 -35.22 -8.79 -3.64
C CYS A 13 -35.37 -9.60 -2.38
N VAL A 14 -36.54 -10.24 -2.27
CA VAL A 14 -36.85 -11.26 -1.26
C VAL A 14 -36.21 -12.58 -1.70
N LEU A 15 -35.25 -13.10 -0.94
CA LEU A 15 -34.68 -14.43 -1.11
C LEU A 15 -35.49 -15.45 -0.33
N LEU A 16 -36.17 -16.31 -1.06
CA LEU A 16 -36.82 -17.52 -0.52
C LEU A 16 -35.75 -18.55 -0.15
N SER A 17 -35.77 -18.97 1.10
CA SER A 17 -35.01 -20.10 1.62
C SER A 17 -35.64 -21.41 1.15
N VAL A 18 -34.89 -22.21 0.38
CA VAL A 18 -35.23 -23.61 0.12
C VAL A 18 -34.36 -24.48 1.01
N LEU A 19 -34.98 -25.06 2.04
CA LEU A 19 -34.43 -26.16 2.83
C LEU A 19 -34.49 -27.44 2.00
N CYS A 20 -33.34 -27.95 1.59
CA CYS A 20 -33.21 -29.31 1.07
C CYS A 20 -32.39 -30.14 2.07
N ALA A 21 -33.06 -30.94 2.86
CA ALA A 21 -32.44 -31.96 3.70
C ALA A 21 -32.04 -33.16 2.84
N CYS A 22 -30.76 -33.39 2.68
CA CYS A 22 -30.22 -34.67 2.21
C CYS A 22 -29.24 -35.21 3.25
N LYS A 23 -29.64 -36.34 3.84
CA LYS A 23 -28.89 -37.18 4.74
C LYS A 23 -27.98 -38.11 3.93
N GLY A 24 -26.69 -38.14 4.21
CA GLY A 24 -25.86 -39.19 3.64
C GLY A 24 -24.33 -38.90 3.64
N LYS A 25 -23.67 -39.59 4.55
CA LYS A 25 -22.28 -40.07 4.56
C LYS A 25 -21.15 -39.12 4.83
N ASP A 26 -20.47 -39.48 5.89
CA ASP A 26 -19.16 -39.06 6.38
C ASP A 26 -18.10 -39.18 5.29
N ASP A 27 -17.55 -38.03 4.89
CA ASP A 27 -16.19 -37.92 4.35
C ASP A 27 -15.58 -36.70 5.04
N GLU A 28 -14.65 -36.94 5.93
CA GLU A 28 -13.76 -35.95 6.56
C GLU A 28 -13.00 -35.21 5.45
N LYS A 29 -13.56 -34.12 4.96
CA LYS A 29 -12.82 -33.14 4.17
C LYS A 29 -12.31 -32.08 5.14
N SER A 30 -11.03 -32.28 5.53
CA SER A 30 -10.23 -31.25 6.18
C SER A 30 -10.44 -29.92 5.44
N SER A 31 -11.26 -29.05 6.01
CA SER A 31 -11.30 -27.67 5.60
C SER A 31 -10.01 -27.05 6.13
N GLU A 32 -9.01 -26.89 5.27
CA GLU A 32 -7.92 -25.97 5.51
C GLU A 32 -8.57 -24.59 5.70
N GLU A 33 -8.72 -24.22 6.95
CA GLU A 33 -9.05 -22.87 7.36
C GLU A 33 -7.88 -21.99 6.92
N THR A 34 -8.01 -21.40 5.73
CA THR A 34 -7.08 -20.39 5.25
C THR A 34 -7.18 -19.22 6.20
N THR A 35 -6.36 -19.24 7.24
CA THR A 35 -6.19 -18.12 8.15
C THR A 35 -5.68 -16.96 7.31
N GLN A 36 -6.57 -16.10 6.85
CA GLN A 36 -6.19 -14.82 6.27
C GLN A 36 -5.39 -14.07 7.34
N ALA A 37 -4.09 -13.96 7.12
CA ALA A 37 -3.24 -13.16 7.99
C ALA A 37 -3.78 -11.73 7.96
N THR A 38 -4.43 -11.32 9.06
CA THR A 38 -4.91 -9.96 9.23
C THR A 38 -3.69 -9.05 9.35
N LEU A 39 -3.66 -8.01 8.52
CA LEU A 39 -2.64 -6.96 8.64
C LEU A 39 -2.68 -6.40 10.06
N PRO A 40 -1.52 -6.14 10.68
CA PRO A 40 -1.48 -5.47 11.96
C PRO A 40 -2.17 -4.09 11.85
N PRO A 41 -2.85 -3.64 12.92
CA PRO A 41 -3.50 -2.34 12.92
C PRO A 41 -2.48 -1.22 12.72
N PRO A 42 -2.89 -0.08 12.14
CA PRO A 42 -2.05 1.10 12.07
C PRO A 42 -1.57 1.54 13.46
N TYR A 43 -0.35 2.05 13.54
CA TYR A 43 0.26 2.54 14.78
C TYR A 43 0.84 3.94 14.57
N THR A 44 0.97 4.71 15.65
CA THR A 44 1.61 6.02 15.59
C THR A 44 3.12 5.86 15.67
N THR A 45 3.85 6.54 14.80
CA THR A 45 5.31 6.63 14.79
C THR A 45 5.75 8.08 14.64
N VAL A 46 7.05 8.34 14.76
CA VAL A 46 7.64 9.67 14.52
C VAL A 46 8.66 9.53 13.41
N VAL A 47 8.51 10.31 12.36
CA VAL A 47 9.44 10.35 11.22
C VAL A 47 9.95 11.79 11.10
N ASP A 48 11.26 11.97 11.17
CA ASP A 48 11.93 13.28 11.11
C ASP A 48 11.37 14.33 12.10
N GLY A 49 10.88 13.87 13.27
CA GLY A 49 10.30 14.70 14.32
C GLY A 49 8.79 14.91 14.23
N GLU A 50 8.16 14.51 13.13
CA GLU A 50 6.72 14.65 12.91
C GLU A 50 5.95 13.36 13.24
N PRO A 51 4.80 13.45 13.92
CA PRO A 51 3.95 12.30 14.20
C PRO A 51 3.29 11.80 12.90
N MET A 52 3.36 10.50 12.66
CA MET A 52 2.77 9.86 11.50
C MET A 52 2.00 8.61 11.88
N THR A 53 1.02 8.26 11.06
CA THR A 53 0.35 6.97 11.13
C THR A 53 1.09 5.98 10.23
N ALA A 54 1.66 4.93 10.82
CA ALA A 54 2.33 3.87 10.09
C ALA A 54 1.41 2.66 9.92
N GLN A 55 1.45 2.06 8.75
CA GLN A 55 0.69 0.85 8.43
C GLN A 55 1.58 -0.14 7.68
N LYS A 56 1.64 -1.37 8.18
CA LYS A 56 2.27 -2.48 7.47
C LYS A 56 1.41 -2.87 6.26
N LEU A 57 2.03 -2.96 5.10
CA LEU A 57 1.43 -3.38 3.84
C LEU A 57 1.92 -4.78 3.49
N GLY A 58 0.99 -5.65 3.08
CA GLY A 58 1.30 -7.06 2.80
C GLY A 58 1.26 -7.97 4.04
N SER A 59 1.18 -9.26 3.79
CA SER A 59 0.97 -10.31 4.82
C SER A 59 2.24 -11.03 5.27
N SER A 60 3.38 -10.81 4.61
CA SER A 60 4.66 -11.44 4.97
C SER A 60 5.23 -10.84 6.24
N ASP A 61 5.79 -11.69 7.12
CA ASP A 61 6.48 -11.22 8.32
C ASP A 61 7.99 -10.97 8.10
N LYS A 62 8.50 -11.37 6.94
CA LYS A 62 9.92 -11.20 6.58
C LYS A 62 10.12 -10.06 5.60
N ASP A 63 9.38 -10.10 4.48
CA ASP A 63 9.48 -9.13 3.41
C ASP A 63 8.17 -8.38 3.34
N TYR A 64 8.17 -7.13 3.75
CA TYR A 64 6.98 -6.29 3.84
C TYR A 64 7.32 -4.82 3.64
N GLU A 65 6.30 -4.04 3.41
CA GLU A 65 6.36 -2.59 3.29
C GLU A 65 5.62 -1.93 4.46
N VAL A 66 6.08 -0.75 4.88
CA VAL A 66 5.38 0.11 5.84
C VAL A 66 5.15 1.46 5.17
N GLY A 67 3.88 1.86 5.05
CA GLY A 67 3.50 3.21 4.63
C GLY A 67 3.34 4.12 5.84
N CYS A 68 3.98 5.28 5.82
CA CYS A 68 3.82 6.34 6.82
C CYS A 68 3.02 7.49 6.22
N TYR A 69 1.95 7.88 6.90
CA TYR A 69 0.96 8.85 6.44
C TYR A 69 0.90 10.02 7.40
N ASP A 70 0.87 11.25 6.86
CA ASP A 70 0.71 12.47 7.62
C ASP A 70 -0.73 12.64 8.18
N GLU A 71 -1.00 13.73 8.88
CA GLU A 71 -2.31 14.06 9.45
C GLU A 71 -3.42 14.24 8.41
N ASN A 72 -3.06 14.50 7.14
CA ASN A 72 -3.99 14.62 6.02
C ASN A 72 -4.18 13.28 5.29
N GLY A 73 -3.56 12.19 5.76
CA GLY A 73 -3.60 10.87 5.14
C GLY A 73 -2.73 10.73 3.89
N ARG A 74 -1.79 11.66 3.61
CA ARG A 74 -0.87 11.57 2.48
C ARG A 74 0.29 10.65 2.84
N GLY A 75 0.61 9.70 1.95
CA GLY A 75 1.76 8.83 2.11
C GLY A 75 3.06 9.60 1.88
N THR A 76 3.76 9.91 2.95
CA THR A 76 4.98 10.74 2.90
C THR A 76 6.26 9.94 2.95
N ARG A 77 6.23 8.71 3.50
CA ARG A 77 7.38 7.83 3.56
C ARG A 77 6.92 6.38 3.42
N PHE A 78 7.68 5.58 2.65
CA PHE A 78 7.44 4.16 2.46
C PHE A 78 8.74 3.39 2.68
N GLU A 79 8.70 2.40 3.56
CA GLU A 79 9.85 1.64 4.01
C GLU A 79 9.73 0.19 3.56
N TYR A 80 10.80 -0.37 2.97
CA TYR A 80 10.87 -1.75 2.54
C TYR A 80 11.74 -2.56 3.48
N TYR A 81 11.17 -3.62 4.02
CA TYR A 81 11.84 -4.54 4.92
C TYR A 81 12.11 -5.85 4.20
N LYS A 82 13.34 -6.35 4.34
CA LYS A 82 13.79 -7.64 3.85
C LYS A 82 14.32 -8.46 5.02
N ASP A 83 13.85 -9.70 5.19
CA ASP A 83 14.16 -10.53 6.36
C ASP A 83 13.93 -9.78 7.70
N GLY A 84 12.87 -8.95 7.77
CA GLY A 84 12.52 -8.15 8.94
C GLY A 84 13.44 -6.98 9.23
N LYS A 85 14.35 -6.62 8.31
CA LYS A 85 15.26 -5.48 8.45
C LYS A 85 14.96 -4.45 7.38
N LEU A 86 15.01 -3.16 7.76
CA LEU A 86 14.90 -2.07 6.80
C LEU A 86 15.99 -2.22 5.72
N SER A 87 15.58 -2.25 4.47
CA SER A 87 16.47 -2.38 3.30
C SER A 87 16.65 -1.06 2.60
N TYR A 88 15.55 -0.40 2.27
CA TYR A 88 15.53 0.93 1.70
C TYR A 88 14.18 1.61 2.03
N TYR A 89 14.13 2.92 1.82
CA TYR A 89 12.89 3.68 1.91
C TYR A 89 12.87 4.79 0.86
N TYR A 90 11.68 5.30 0.56
CA TYR A 90 11.55 6.55 -0.17
C TYR A 90 10.67 7.55 0.57
N VAL A 91 10.91 8.81 0.31
CA VAL A 91 10.14 9.94 0.83
C VAL A 91 9.47 10.63 -0.35
N SER A 92 8.16 10.85 -0.23
CA SER A 92 7.35 11.62 -1.16
C SER A 92 7.26 13.06 -0.70
N SER A 93 7.41 14.00 -1.62
CA SER A 93 7.31 15.45 -1.34
C SER A 93 6.69 16.20 -2.53
N ASP A 94 6.55 17.51 -2.36
CA ASP A 94 5.99 18.42 -3.37
C ASP A 94 4.61 17.96 -3.87
N PHE A 95 3.69 17.81 -2.92
CA PHE A 95 2.31 17.42 -3.19
C PHE A 95 1.54 18.57 -3.83
N ASP A 96 0.79 18.25 -4.89
CA ASP A 96 -0.14 19.19 -5.50
C ASP A 96 -1.42 19.37 -4.65
N GLU A 97 -2.33 20.24 -5.09
CA GLU A 97 -3.60 20.51 -4.39
C GLU A 97 -4.52 19.28 -4.29
N THR A 98 -4.29 18.26 -5.11
CA THR A 98 -5.05 17.00 -5.10
C THR A 98 -4.38 15.92 -4.25
N GLY A 99 -3.17 16.18 -3.73
CA GLY A 99 -2.41 15.27 -2.88
C GLY A 99 -1.52 14.30 -3.64
N ASN A 100 -1.28 14.53 -4.95
CA ASN A 100 -0.32 13.73 -5.71
C ASN A 100 1.09 14.29 -5.51
N GLU A 101 2.04 13.41 -5.21
CA GLU A 101 3.46 13.77 -5.12
C GLU A 101 4.08 13.98 -6.50
N SER A 102 4.97 14.97 -6.63
CA SER A 102 5.79 15.19 -7.82
C SER A 102 7.24 14.75 -7.64
N VAL A 103 7.66 14.53 -6.39
CA VAL A 103 9.02 14.11 -6.04
C VAL A 103 8.99 12.88 -5.14
N GLN A 104 9.77 11.86 -5.52
CA GLN A 104 10.09 10.71 -4.68
C GLN A 104 11.60 10.59 -4.56
N THR A 105 12.13 10.53 -3.35
CA THR A 105 13.57 10.41 -3.09
C THR A 105 13.86 9.12 -2.35
N TYR A 106 14.72 8.28 -2.93
CA TYR A 106 15.03 6.93 -2.47
C TYR A 106 16.35 6.89 -1.70
N PHE A 107 16.35 6.21 -0.56
CA PHE A 107 17.50 6.06 0.34
C PHE A 107 17.70 4.60 0.73
N ASN A 108 18.95 4.18 0.99
CA ASN A 108 19.20 2.91 1.65
C ASN A 108 18.87 3.00 3.15
N ALA A 109 18.98 1.87 3.85
CA ALA A 109 18.71 1.81 5.29
C ALA A 109 19.55 2.78 6.14
N ASP A 110 20.76 3.14 5.67
CA ASP A 110 21.68 4.08 6.35
C ASP A 110 21.40 5.55 6.01
N GLY A 111 20.36 5.84 5.21
CA GLY A 111 20.01 7.19 4.78
C GLY A 111 20.85 7.72 3.63
N LYS A 112 21.62 6.89 2.93
CA LYS A 112 22.38 7.30 1.74
C LYS A 112 21.43 7.38 0.54
N LEU A 113 21.49 8.50 -0.19
CA LEU A 113 20.73 8.70 -1.42
C LEU A 113 21.06 7.60 -2.46
N LEU A 114 20.03 7.04 -3.02
CA LEU A 114 20.08 6.01 -4.05
C LEU A 114 19.66 6.54 -5.41
N ALA A 115 18.51 7.21 -5.46
CA ALA A 115 17.90 7.69 -6.69
C ALA A 115 16.77 8.68 -6.36
N SER A 116 16.22 9.35 -7.38
CA SER A 116 15.01 10.15 -7.24
C SER A 116 14.16 10.12 -8.49
N ILE A 117 12.87 10.40 -8.31
CA ILE A 117 11.91 10.70 -9.38
C ILE A 117 11.45 12.13 -9.16
N LYS A 118 11.47 12.94 -10.19
CA LYS A 118 10.96 14.30 -10.16
C LYS A 118 10.24 14.59 -11.46
N ASP A 119 8.99 15.02 -11.35
CA ASP A 119 8.10 15.33 -12.48
C ASP A 119 8.07 14.20 -13.54
N GLY A 120 8.05 12.93 -13.06
CA GLY A 120 8.05 11.72 -13.89
C GLY A 120 9.41 11.38 -14.53
N GLN A 121 10.49 12.10 -14.23
CA GLN A 121 11.83 11.81 -14.69
C GLN A 121 12.68 11.14 -13.61
N PHE A 122 13.47 10.13 -13.99
CA PHE A 122 14.28 9.31 -13.07
C PHE A 122 15.73 9.80 -13.04
N TYR A 123 16.31 9.87 -11.85
CA TYR A 123 17.70 10.30 -11.62
C TYR A 123 18.42 9.29 -10.71
N ASP A 124 19.71 9.08 -10.97
CA ASP A 124 20.59 8.36 -10.04
C ASP A 124 21.03 9.25 -8.85
N ALA A 125 21.87 8.70 -7.97
CA ALA A 125 22.37 9.41 -6.79
C ALA A 125 23.26 10.63 -7.14
N ASP A 126 23.83 10.67 -8.34
CA ASP A 126 24.68 11.77 -8.82
C ASP A 126 23.85 12.83 -9.57
N GLY A 127 22.52 12.65 -9.66
CA GLY A 127 21.61 13.55 -10.36
C GLY A 127 21.60 13.37 -11.89
N LYS A 128 22.17 12.28 -12.39
CA LYS A 128 22.15 11.96 -13.82
C LYS A 128 20.83 11.31 -14.19
N VAL A 129 20.24 11.73 -15.31
CA VAL A 129 19.01 11.12 -15.85
C VAL A 129 19.28 9.66 -16.23
N ILE A 130 18.38 8.78 -15.75
CA ILE A 130 18.37 7.36 -16.06
C ILE A 130 16.98 6.94 -16.58
N SER A 131 16.86 5.76 -17.16
CA SER A 131 15.57 5.20 -17.55
C SER A 131 14.87 4.54 -16.36
N GLU A 132 13.55 4.39 -16.43
CA GLU A 132 12.74 3.62 -15.47
C GLU A 132 13.31 2.21 -15.26
N TYR A 133 13.65 1.52 -16.36
CA TYR A 133 14.26 0.19 -16.30
C TYR A 133 15.58 0.17 -15.49
N GLN A 134 16.44 1.18 -15.66
CA GLN A 134 17.69 1.28 -14.89
C GLN A 134 17.42 1.51 -13.39
N MET A 135 16.41 2.32 -13.07
CA MET A 135 15.95 2.54 -11.70
C MET A 135 15.44 1.25 -11.07
N GLU A 136 14.58 0.49 -11.77
CA GLU A 136 14.05 -0.78 -11.30
C GLU A 136 15.17 -1.82 -11.08
N GLU A 137 16.08 -2.00 -12.03
CA GLU A 137 17.22 -2.92 -11.89
C GLU A 137 18.12 -2.54 -10.71
N PHE A 138 18.26 -1.24 -10.47
CA PHE A 138 19.01 -0.76 -9.33
C PHE A 138 18.33 -1.09 -8.00
N LEU A 139 17.03 -0.85 -7.89
CA LEU A 139 16.25 -1.12 -6.68
C LEU A 139 16.06 -2.62 -6.39
N LYS A 140 16.14 -3.49 -7.40
CA LYS A 140 16.11 -4.96 -7.20
C LYS A 140 17.19 -5.48 -6.24
N LYS A 141 18.29 -4.77 -6.07
CA LYS A 141 19.37 -5.13 -5.13
C LYS A 141 18.92 -5.00 -3.67
N TYR A 142 17.87 -4.21 -3.44
CA TYR A 142 17.34 -3.89 -2.12
C TYR A 142 16.01 -4.58 -1.81
N LYS A 143 15.35 -5.17 -2.83
CA LYS A 143 14.08 -5.94 -2.71
C LYS A 143 14.27 -7.43 -2.39
#